data_84640f008ded74796c8b93422a9d7677
#
_entry.id   84640f008ded74796c8b93422a9d7677
#
_cell.length_a   1.000
_cell.length_b   1.000
_cell.length_c   1.000
_cell.angle_alpha   90.00
_cell.angle_beta   90.00
_cell.angle_gamma   90.00
#
_symmetry.space_group_name_H-M   'P 1'
#
loop_
_entity.id
_entity.type
_entity.pdbx_description
1 polymer ?
#
loop_
_entity_poly.entity_id
_entity_poly.type
_entity_poly.pdbx_seq_one_letter_code
_entity_poly.pdbx_strand_id
1 'polypeptide(L)'
;MTQYLKSLYLCICLLGGFISCQTNESITQDEEIQTIMEGISNQAGQEKNPYLTAGDKTYIIGTQDGNFPDLGGHTPGEMGGVWNHLIKLLDGFWVKMTDNKGNSCWLENAIQYTNYPFGSKFEYAPLFNNSIRVNRFQFCPQGKNGVVITYTIENVSDSEQTVLFDLVAKTDLLPVWSSGTIGLKDANDVVNWDAQDAIFKAKDLGNNWNVIWGADQHTSIYQLDAPTYINTQGTGKSASSTYTITLPKNQEKKLSFVIAGSKESE
;
A
#
# COMPACT_ATOMS: atom_id res chain seq x y z
N MET A 1 -79.01 -9.80 -23.26
CA MET A 1 -77.59 -10.18 -23.40
C MET A 1 -76.68 -8.96 -23.67
N THR A 2 -77.13 -7.76 -23.36
CA THR A 2 -76.40 -6.50 -23.71
C THR A 2 -76.16 -5.57 -22.51
N GLN A 3 -76.59 -5.92 -21.31
CA GLN A 3 -76.35 -5.10 -20.11
C GLN A 3 -75.16 -5.53 -19.27
N TYR A 4 -74.73 -6.77 -19.39
CA TYR A 4 -73.56 -7.27 -18.66
C TYR A 4 -72.17 -6.89 -19.27
N LEU A 5 -72.19 -6.57 -20.59
CA LEU A 5 -70.91 -6.18 -21.26
C LEU A 5 -70.52 -4.72 -20.99
N LYS A 6 -71.43 -3.83 -20.61
CA LYS A 6 -71.13 -2.43 -20.29
C LYS A 6 -70.59 -2.25 -18.89
N SER A 7 -70.91 -3.15 -17.94
CA SER A 7 -70.43 -3.10 -16.58
C SER A 7 -68.99 -3.64 -16.45
N LEU A 8 -68.59 -4.53 -17.37
CA LEU A 8 -67.23 -5.11 -17.37
C LEU A 8 -66.19 -4.15 -17.95
N TYR A 9 -66.57 -3.26 -18.88
CA TYR A 9 -65.67 -2.25 -19.45
C TYR A 9 -65.40 -1.09 -18.49
N LEU A 10 -66.30 -0.79 -17.56
CA LEU A 10 -66.09 0.30 -16.59
C LEU A 10 -65.19 -0.10 -15.42
N CYS A 11 -65.10 -1.40 -15.07
CA CYS A 11 -64.18 -1.90 -14.02
C CYS A 11 -62.72 -2.04 -14.51
N ILE A 12 -62.51 -2.21 -15.82
CA ILE A 12 -61.17 -2.36 -16.38
C ILE A 12 -60.45 -1.00 -16.52
N CYS A 13 -61.21 0.09 -16.70
CA CYS A 13 -60.65 1.45 -16.80
C CYS A 13 -60.28 2.07 -15.44
N LEU A 14 -60.75 1.52 -14.30
CA LEU A 14 -60.45 2.04 -12.97
C LEU A 14 -59.23 1.33 -12.27
N LEU A 15 -58.76 0.24 -12.85
CA LEU A 15 -57.56 -0.48 -12.36
C LEU A 15 -56.28 -0.11 -13.12
N GLY A 16 -56.35 0.77 -14.12
CA GLY A 16 -55.21 1.22 -14.94
C GLY A 16 -54.47 2.47 -14.40
N GLY A 17 -54.82 2.97 -13.23
CA GLY A 17 -54.40 4.31 -12.80
C GLY A 17 -53.36 4.39 -11.67
N PHE A 18 -52.68 3.32 -11.26
CA PHE A 18 -51.58 3.38 -10.29
C PHE A 18 -50.46 2.37 -10.61
N ILE A 19 -49.94 2.42 -11.83
CA ILE A 19 -48.56 2.00 -12.01
C ILE A 19 -47.75 3.25 -11.77
N SER A 20 -47.44 3.52 -10.48
CA SER A 20 -46.32 4.35 -10.10
C SER A 20 -45.09 3.70 -10.72
N CYS A 21 -44.57 4.33 -11.76
CA CYS A 21 -43.25 4.04 -12.27
C CYS A 21 -42.30 4.46 -11.16
N GLN A 22 -42.01 3.56 -10.18
CA GLN A 22 -40.81 3.65 -9.43
C GLN A 22 -39.69 3.41 -10.45
N THR A 23 -39.07 4.47 -10.88
CA THR A 23 -37.72 4.40 -11.42
C THR A 23 -36.87 3.82 -10.31
N ASN A 24 -36.69 2.51 -10.32
CA ASN A 24 -35.53 1.92 -9.64
C ASN A 24 -34.33 2.52 -10.37
N GLU A 25 -33.77 3.59 -9.82
CA GLU A 25 -32.41 3.97 -10.13
C GLU A 25 -31.57 2.72 -9.77
N SER A 26 -31.16 2.01 -10.81
CA SER A 26 -30.17 0.94 -10.64
C SER A 26 -28.88 1.63 -10.23
N ILE A 27 -28.62 1.67 -8.93
CA ILE A 27 -27.31 2.03 -8.40
C ILE A 27 -26.32 1.13 -9.15
N THR A 28 -25.40 1.72 -9.86
CA THR A 28 -24.37 0.94 -10.56
C THR A 28 -23.55 0.20 -9.51
N GLN A 29 -23.06 -0.96 -9.86
CA GLN A 29 -22.24 -1.78 -8.94
C GLN A 29 -21.02 -0.99 -8.42
N ASP A 30 -20.53 -0.03 -9.20
CA ASP A 30 -19.45 0.87 -8.83
C ASP A 30 -19.87 1.93 -7.80
N GLU A 31 -21.10 2.47 -7.89
CA GLU A 31 -21.66 3.40 -6.90
C GLU A 31 -21.98 2.70 -5.58
N GLU A 32 -22.46 1.46 -5.63
CA GLU A 32 -22.69 0.63 -4.45
C GLU A 32 -21.37 0.27 -3.76
N ILE A 33 -20.33 -0.06 -4.52
CA ILE A 33 -18.97 -0.29 -3.99
C ILE A 33 -18.40 1.00 -3.38
N GLN A 34 -18.56 2.15 -4.00
CA GLN A 34 -18.11 3.43 -3.45
C GLN A 34 -18.82 3.78 -2.14
N THR A 35 -20.11 3.53 -2.03
CA THR A 35 -20.89 3.82 -0.81
C THR A 35 -20.53 2.88 0.35
N ILE A 36 -20.16 1.62 0.07
CA ILE A 36 -19.73 0.65 1.09
C ILE A 36 -18.29 0.91 1.56
N MET A 37 -17.50 1.69 0.83
CA MET A 37 -16.07 1.87 1.05
C MET A 37 -15.67 3.27 1.54
N GLU A 38 -16.49 3.91 2.35
CA GLU A 38 -16.06 5.14 3.01
C GLU A 38 -14.93 4.84 3.98
N GLY A 39 -13.73 5.35 3.66
CA GLY A 39 -12.58 5.28 4.56
C GLY A 39 -12.70 6.32 5.68
N ILE A 40 -12.06 6.05 6.80
CA ILE A 40 -11.96 6.98 7.93
C ILE A 40 -10.64 7.72 7.81
N SER A 41 -10.71 9.02 7.57
CA SER A 41 -9.51 9.88 7.49
C SER A 41 -9.09 10.39 8.88
N ASN A 42 -7.77 10.56 9.05
CA ASN A 42 -7.24 11.19 10.25
C ASN A 42 -7.56 12.70 10.29
N GLN A 43 -7.44 13.25 11.48
CA GLN A 43 -7.53 14.70 11.72
C GLN A 43 -6.12 15.29 11.82
N ALA A 44 -6.01 16.61 11.60
CA ALA A 44 -4.76 17.34 11.78
C ALA A 44 -4.19 17.12 13.20
N GLY A 45 -2.89 16.88 13.29
CA GLY A 45 -2.19 16.57 14.53
C GLY A 45 -2.18 15.08 14.92
N GLN A 46 -2.79 14.21 14.11
CA GLN A 46 -2.81 12.75 14.31
C GLN A 46 -1.77 11.99 13.48
N GLU A 47 -0.95 12.68 12.72
CA GLU A 47 -0.03 12.10 11.74
C GLU A 47 0.98 11.13 12.38
N LYS A 48 1.31 11.34 13.65
CA LYS A 48 2.20 10.47 14.43
C LYS A 48 1.48 9.32 15.15
N ASN A 49 0.17 9.24 15.06
CA ASN A 49 -0.56 8.09 15.59
C ASN A 49 -0.20 6.83 14.80
N PRO A 50 -0.13 5.66 15.45
CA PRO A 50 0.11 4.41 14.75
C PRO A 50 -1.06 4.06 13.82
N TYR A 51 -0.76 3.30 12.78
CA TYR A 51 -1.74 2.62 11.95
C TYR A 51 -1.39 1.14 11.84
N LEU A 52 -2.38 0.35 11.48
CA LEU A 52 -2.26 -1.06 11.13
C LEU A 52 -2.97 -1.33 9.81
N THR A 53 -2.24 -1.89 8.83
CA THR A 53 -2.83 -2.51 7.63
C THR A 53 -2.62 -4.01 7.77
N ALA A 54 -3.69 -4.80 7.92
CA ALA A 54 -3.56 -6.23 8.23
C ALA A 54 -4.40 -7.10 7.28
N GLY A 55 -3.84 -8.27 6.96
CA GLY A 55 -4.52 -9.43 6.45
C GLY A 55 -4.53 -10.56 7.50
N ASP A 56 -4.79 -11.77 7.06
CA ASP A 56 -4.82 -12.96 7.92
C ASP A 56 -3.41 -13.51 8.23
N LYS A 57 -2.40 -13.15 7.45
CA LYS A 57 -1.03 -13.68 7.59
C LYS A 57 0.04 -12.61 7.71
N THR A 58 -0.18 -11.44 7.15
CA THR A 58 0.81 -10.37 7.05
C THR A 58 0.18 -9.06 7.45
N TYR A 59 0.97 -8.19 8.06
CA TYR A 59 0.53 -6.85 8.43
C TYR A 59 1.65 -5.83 8.34
N ILE A 60 1.26 -4.56 8.25
CA ILE A 60 2.16 -3.40 8.26
C ILE A 60 1.79 -2.53 9.45
N ILE A 61 2.78 -2.15 10.25
CA ILE A 61 2.64 -1.15 11.30
C ILE A 61 3.53 0.04 10.98
N GLY A 62 2.99 1.24 11.14
CA GLY A 62 3.73 2.49 10.99
C GLY A 62 2.96 3.65 11.62
N THR A 63 3.34 4.88 11.29
CA THR A 63 2.63 6.09 11.67
C THR A 63 1.85 6.68 10.50
N GLN A 64 0.76 7.39 10.79
CA GLN A 64 -0.18 7.90 9.78
C GLN A 64 0.45 8.95 8.84
N ASP A 65 1.64 9.43 9.14
CA ASP A 65 2.47 10.19 8.22
C ASP A 65 3.20 9.33 7.16
N GLY A 66 2.97 8.02 7.20
CA GLY A 66 3.52 7.07 6.23
C GLY A 66 4.91 6.53 6.56
N ASN A 67 5.45 6.83 7.74
CA ASN A 67 6.76 6.38 8.19
C ASN A 67 6.70 5.10 9.05
N PHE A 68 7.88 4.56 9.33
CA PHE A 68 8.09 3.35 10.14
C PHE A 68 9.01 3.66 11.32
N PRO A 69 8.53 4.42 12.34
CA PRO A 69 9.33 4.67 13.52
C PRO A 69 9.41 3.40 14.39
N ASP A 70 10.42 3.39 15.27
CA ASP A 70 10.51 2.41 16.33
C ASP A 70 9.36 2.63 17.32
N LEU A 71 8.24 1.96 17.13
CA LEU A 71 7.10 1.99 18.02
C LEU A 71 7.35 1.06 19.20
N GLY A 72 7.68 1.63 20.34
CA GLY A 72 8.03 0.89 21.55
C GLY A 72 6.84 0.50 22.41
N GLY A 73 6.97 -0.54 23.16
CA GLY A 73 6.02 -1.06 24.15
C GLY A 73 6.45 -2.43 24.62
N HIS A 74 6.13 -3.44 23.86
CA HIS A 74 6.55 -4.83 24.17
C HIS A 74 7.87 -5.22 23.51
N THR A 75 8.16 -4.67 22.35
CA THR A 75 9.48 -4.80 21.70
C THR A 75 10.07 -3.42 21.62
N PRO A 76 10.98 -3.06 22.54
CA PRO A 76 11.55 -1.73 22.57
C PRO A 76 12.19 -1.38 21.23
N GLY A 77 11.60 -0.39 20.57
CA GLY A 77 12.17 0.23 19.40
C GLY A 77 12.02 -0.53 18.08
N GLU A 78 11.09 -1.51 17.93
CA GLU A 78 11.11 -2.32 16.71
C GLU A 78 9.74 -2.81 16.21
N MET A 79 8.65 -2.16 16.59
CA MET A 79 7.32 -2.59 16.15
C MET A 79 6.95 -2.12 14.75
N GLY A 80 7.53 -1.01 14.25
CA GLY A 80 7.29 -0.52 12.91
C GLY A 80 7.78 -1.50 11.84
N GLY A 81 7.14 -1.49 10.66
CA GLY A 81 7.57 -2.29 9.53
C GLY A 81 6.55 -3.31 9.03
N VAL A 82 7.04 -4.30 8.30
CA VAL A 82 6.24 -5.36 7.68
C VAL A 82 6.48 -6.67 8.41
N TRP A 83 5.40 -7.35 8.78
CA TRP A 83 5.41 -8.56 9.59
C TRP A 83 4.66 -9.72 8.94
N ASN A 84 5.25 -10.91 9.01
CA ASN A 84 4.57 -12.19 8.90
C ASN A 84 4.74 -12.91 10.24
N HIS A 85 3.75 -12.79 11.10
CA HIS A 85 3.90 -13.27 12.49
C HIS A 85 4.34 -14.74 12.52
N LEU A 86 5.37 -15.12 13.22
CA LEU A 86 6.13 -14.53 14.34
C LEU A 86 7.37 -13.67 13.94
N ILE A 87 7.53 -13.27 12.69
CA ILE A 87 8.76 -12.69 12.17
C ILE A 87 8.48 -11.34 11.55
N LYS A 88 9.31 -10.36 11.85
CA LYS A 88 9.44 -9.14 11.11
C LYS A 88 10.15 -9.43 9.78
N LEU A 89 9.64 -8.88 8.70
CA LEU A 89 10.22 -9.05 7.37
C LEU A 89 11.08 -7.85 6.97
N LEU A 90 10.53 -6.65 7.18
CA LEU A 90 11.21 -5.39 6.87
C LEU A 90 11.02 -4.39 8.02
N ASP A 91 12.06 -3.62 8.31
CA ASP A 91 11.98 -2.42 9.14
C ASP A 91 11.07 -1.35 8.53
N GLY A 92 11.07 -1.27 7.22
CA GLY A 92 10.26 -0.34 6.47
C GLY A 92 10.67 -0.27 5.00
N PHE A 93 9.94 0.59 4.30
CA PHE A 93 10.22 0.95 2.92
C PHE A 93 9.96 2.45 2.72
N TRP A 94 10.76 3.08 1.89
CA TRP A 94 10.73 4.52 1.64
C TRP A 94 10.90 4.78 0.15
N VAL A 95 10.41 5.92 -0.29
CA VAL A 95 10.55 6.36 -1.67
C VAL A 95 11.33 7.65 -1.72
N LYS A 96 12.38 7.69 -2.54
CA LYS A 96 13.06 8.91 -2.94
C LYS A 96 12.69 9.21 -4.38
N MET A 97 12.30 10.43 -4.65
CA MET A 97 12.00 10.89 -6.01
C MET A 97 13.00 11.93 -6.46
N THR A 98 13.34 11.90 -7.75
CA THR A 98 14.26 12.86 -8.37
C THR A 98 13.65 13.36 -9.67
N ASP A 99 13.57 14.68 -9.85
CA ASP A 99 13.06 15.29 -11.09
C ASP A 99 14.13 15.29 -12.20
N ASN A 100 13.74 15.72 -13.40
CA ASN A 100 14.64 15.81 -14.56
C ASN A 100 15.72 16.91 -14.44
N LYS A 101 15.67 17.75 -13.39
CA LYS A 101 16.67 18.76 -13.07
C LYS A 101 17.66 18.29 -12.02
N GLY A 102 17.47 17.08 -11.49
CA GLY A 102 18.31 16.52 -10.43
C GLY A 102 17.90 16.91 -9.00
N ASN A 103 16.77 17.61 -8.81
CA ASN A 103 16.25 17.87 -7.47
C ASN A 103 15.69 16.58 -6.91
N SER A 104 16.11 16.24 -5.69
CA SER A 104 15.66 15.01 -5.01
C SER A 104 14.94 15.32 -3.72
N CYS A 105 13.91 14.54 -3.40
CA CYS A 105 13.22 14.57 -2.12
C CYS A 105 12.76 13.17 -1.72
N TRP A 106 12.63 12.95 -0.41
CA TRP A 106 11.94 11.77 0.09
C TRP A 106 10.44 12.00 0.10
N LEU A 107 9.69 10.96 -0.18
CA LEU A 107 8.23 10.94 -0.03
C LEU A 107 7.92 10.71 1.45
N GLU A 108 7.78 11.79 2.18
CA GLU A 108 7.67 11.81 3.63
C GLU A 108 6.49 12.65 4.09
N ASN A 109 6.05 12.42 5.34
CA ASN A 109 5.03 13.24 6.00
C ASN A 109 3.74 13.36 5.16
N ALA A 110 3.05 12.22 4.99
CA ALA A 110 1.74 12.22 4.38
C ALA A 110 0.84 13.29 5.04
N ILE A 111 0.19 14.10 4.22
CA ILE A 111 -0.70 15.18 4.67
C ILE A 111 -2.10 14.67 5.00
N GLN A 112 -2.44 13.48 4.52
CA GLN A 112 -3.68 12.80 4.85
C GLN A 112 -3.47 11.28 4.87
N TYR A 113 -4.03 10.64 5.87
CA TYR A 113 -4.16 9.20 6.00
C TYR A 113 -5.64 8.82 6.00
N THR A 114 -5.99 7.76 5.27
CA THR A 114 -7.34 7.20 5.27
C THR A 114 -7.28 5.70 5.50
N ASN A 115 -7.97 5.24 6.53
CA ASN A 115 -8.12 3.83 6.84
C ASN A 115 -9.38 3.26 6.17
N TYR A 116 -9.21 2.17 5.46
CA TYR A 116 -10.30 1.37 4.89
C TYR A 116 -10.34 0.00 5.58
N PRO A 117 -11.47 -0.72 5.58
CA PRO A 117 -11.56 -2.06 6.16
C PRO A 117 -10.54 -3.07 5.61
N PHE A 118 -10.03 -2.84 4.40
CA PHE A 118 -9.14 -3.74 3.67
C PHE A 118 -7.77 -3.13 3.35
N GLY A 119 -7.50 -1.87 3.71
CA GLY A 119 -6.26 -1.21 3.36
C GLY A 119 -6.11 0.20 3.91
N SER A 120 -5.02 0.84 3.55
CA SER A 120 -4.69 2.20 3.99
C SER A 120 -4.22 3.05 2.82
N LYS A 121 -4.66 4.31 2.78
CA LYS A 121 -4.24 5.31 1.78
C LYS A 121 -3.48 6.43 2.46
N PHE A 122 -2.42 6.88 1.82
CA PHE A 122 -1.60 8.03 2.21
C PHE A 122 -1.52 9.01 1.06
N GLU A 123 -1.80 10.27 1.33
CA GLU A 123 -1.68 11.36 0.36
C GLU A 123 -0.53 12.26 0.79
N TYR A 124 0.33 12.61 -0.15
CA TYR A 124 1.51 13.42 0.11
C TYR A 124 1.35 14.82 -0.47
N ALA A 125 2.03 15.79 0.13
CA ALA A 125 2.09 17.13 -0.44
C ALA A 125 2.67 17.07 -1.87
N PRO A 126 2.20 17.93 -2.80
CA PRO A 126 2.73 17.96 -4.16
C PRO A 126 4.23 18.27 -4.17
N LEU A 127 4.96 17.54 -5.03
CA LEU A 127 6.41 17.62 -5.16
C LEU A 127 6.82 18.51 -6.34
N PHE A 128 8.10 18.92 -6.38
CA PHE A 128 8.74 19.61 -7.51
C PHE A 128 7.96 20.83 -7.98
N ASN A 129 7.77 21.81 -7.09
CA ASN A 129 6.98 23.03 -7.36
C ASN A 129 5.53 22.71 -7.76
N ASN A 130 4.91 21.78 -7.09
CA ASN A 130 3.54 21.32 -7.34
C ASN A 130 3.33 20.68 -8.72
N SER A 131 4.36 20.11 -9.33
CA SER A 131 4.24 19.46 -10.65
C SER A 131 3.80 18.00 -10.53
N ILE A 132 4.12 17.32 -9.43
CA ILE A 132 3.87 15.89 -9.23
C ILE A 132 3.07 15.69 -7.95
N ARG A 133 1.96 14.96 -8.04
CA ARG A 133 1.19 14.47 -6.89
C ARG A 133 1.42 12.97 -6.75
N VAL A 134 1.56 12.50 -5.51
CA VAL A 134 1.75 11.07 -5.22
C VAL A 134 0.78 10.64 -4.14
N ASN A 135 0.17 9.47 -4.36
CA ASN A 135 -0.62 8.76 -3.36
C ASN A 135 -0.06 7.34 -3.21
N ARG A 136 -0.10 6.81 -1.99
CA ARG A 136 0.20 5.41 -1.69
C ARG A 136 -1.05 4.71 -1.19
N PHE A 137 -1.38 3.57 -1.77
CA PHE A 137 -2.38 2.65 -1.25
C PHE A 137 -1.71 1.32 -0.93
N GLN A 138 -2.07 0.71 0.19
CA GLN A 138 -1.51 -0.56 0.62
C GLN A 138 -2.57 -1.48 1.22
N PHE A 139 -2.41 -2.77 0.98
CA PHE A 139 -3.27 -3.79 1.57
C PHE A 139 -2.55 -5.14 1.70
N CYS A 140 -3.05 -6.00 2.57
CA CYS A 140 -2.55 -7.35 2.78
C CYS A 140 -3.58 -8.35 2.21
N PRO A 141 -3.28 -9.04 1.10
CA PRO A 141 -4.22 -9.98 0.48
C PRO A 141 -4.50 -11.17 1.40
N GLN A 142 -5.76 -11.56 1.49
CA GLN A 142 -6.16 -12.74 2.28
C GLN A 142 -5.51 -14.03 1.75
N GLY A 143 -5.06 -14.88 2.65
CA GLY A 143 -4.43 -16.15 2.33
C GLY A 143 -3.00 -16.04 1.78
N LYS A 144 -2.40 -14.85 1.73
CA LYS A 144 -1.06 -14.61 1.20
C LYS A 144 -0.09 -14.13 2.26
N ASN A 145 1.17 -14.56 2.17
CA ASN A 145 2.26 -14.14 3.04
C ASN A 145 2.92 -12.85 2.50
N GLY A 146 2.12 -11.81 2.25
CA GLY A 146 2.67 -10.59 1.65
C GLY A 146 1.73 -9.41 1.69
N VAL A 147 2.26 -8.30 1.23
CA VAL A 147 1.56 -7.01 1.12
C VAL A 147 1.73 -6.46 -0.29
N VAL A 148 0.73 -5.72 -0.75
CA VAL A 148 0.75 -4.99 -2.02
C VAL A 148 0.71 -3.50 -1.71
N ILE A 149 1.63 -2.74 -2.29
CA ILE A 149 1.75 -1.30 -2.13
C ILE A 149 1.70 -0.68 -3.53
N THR A 150 0.71 0.15 -3.80
CA THR A 150 0.56 0.85 -5.08
C THR A 150 0.77 2.34 -4.89
N TYR A 151 1.71 2.90 -5.64
CA TYR A 151 1.89 4.34 -5.77
C TYR A 151 1.21 4.82 -7.05
N THR A 152 0.32 5.81 -6.91
CA THR A 152 -0.24 6.57 -8.04
C THR A 152 0.52 7.88 -8.14
N ILE A 153 1.19 8.10 -9.26
CA ILE A 153 2.03 9.26 -9.53
C ILE A 153 1.37 10.05 -10.65
N GLU A 154 0.94 11.27 -10.38
CA GLU A 154 0.18 12.13 -11.27
C GLU A 154 1.00 13.37 -11.65
N ASN A 155 1.06 13.67 -12.93
CA ASN A 155 1.58 14.93 -13.43
C ASN A 155 0.45 15.98 -13.44
N VAL A 156 0.52 16.95 -12.55
CA VAL A 156 -0.45 18.04 -12.44
C VAL A 156 0.06 19.35 -13.08
N SER A 157 1.17 19.28 -13.83
CA SER A 157 1.74 20.42 -14.54
C SER A 157 1.27 20.51 -16.00
N ASP A 158 1.62 21.61 -16.65
CA ASP A 158 1.26 21.89 -18.04
C ASP A 158 2.20 21.26 -19.09
N SER A 159 3.25 20.54 -18.66
CA SER A 159 4.25 19.90 -19.52
C SER A 159 4.52 18.48 -19.10
N GLU A 160 5.08 17.68 -20.00
CA GLU A 160 5.57 16.34 -19.68
C GLU A 160 6.62 16.41 -18.55
N GLN A 161 6.54 15.47 -17.63
CA GLN A 161 7.47 15.30 -16.52
C GLN A 161 8.11 13.90 -16.58
N THR A 162 9.40 13.86 -16.30
CA THR A 162 10.10 12.57 -16.07
C THR A 162 10.72 12.61 -14.70
N VAL A 163 10.46 11.58 -13.90
CA VAL A 163 11.00 11.43 -12.56
C VAL A 163 11.66 10.06 -12.40
N LEU A 164 12.71 10.00 -11.59
CA LEU A 164 13.23 8.76 -11.05
C LEU A 164 12.49 8.48 -9.75
N PHE A 165 12.10 7.24 -9.60
CA PHE A 165 11.39 6.71 -8.42
C PHE A 165 12.25 5.61 -7.82
N ASP A 166 12.89 5.89 -6.70
CA ASP A 166 13.73 4.95 -5.98
C ASP A 166 12.92 4.34 -4.83
N LEU A 167 12.59 3.06 -4.90
CA LEU A 167 12.07 2.32 -3.75
C LEU A 167 13.23 1.77 -2.94
N VAL A 168 13.32 2.19 -1.70
CA VAL A 168 14.30 1.70 -0.72
C VAL A 168 13.57 0.84 0.30
N ALA A 169 14.06 -0.37 0.56
CA ALA A 169 13.58 -1.22 1.65
C ALA A 169 14.75 -1.66 2.52
N LYS A 170 14.50 -1.84 3.81
CA LYS A 170 15.46 -2.39 4.77
C LYS A 170 14.90 -3.63 5.40
N THR A 171 15.61 -4.75 5.32
CA THR A 171 15.24 -5.98 6.01
C THR A 171 15.45 -5.84 7.51
N ASP A 172 14.76 -6.67 8.26
CA ASP A 172 15.05 -6.96 9.66
C ASP A 172 14.32 -8.25 10.00
N LEU A 173 14.90 -9.39 9.55
CA LEU A 173 14.32 -10.72 9.75
C LEU A 173 14.46 -11.13 11.22
N LEU A 174 13.70 -10.46 12.07
CA LEU A 174 13.76 -10.49 13.52
C LEU A 174 12.55 -11.24 14.08
N PRO A 175 12.73 -12.16 15.05
CA PRO A 175 11.62 -12.81 15.71
C PRO A 175 10.94 -11.87 16.72
N VAL A 176 9.67 -12.14 17.03
CA VAL A 176 8.91 -11.41 18.06
C VAL A 176 9.61 -11.46 19.43
N TRP A 177 9.29 -10.51 20.30
CA TRP A 177 9.87 -10.32 21.64
C TRP A 177 9.86 -11.57 22.55
N SER A 178 8.90 -12.48 22.35
CA SER A 178 8.80 -13.75 23.11
C SER A 178 9.74 -14.85 22.59
N SER A 179 10.52 -14.58 21.59
CA SER A 179 11.38 -15.54 20.88
C SER A 179 12.33 -16.30 21.78
N GLY A 180 12.88 -15.65 22.82
CA GLY A 180 13.74 -16.30 23.78
C GLY A 180 13.08 -17.48 24.50
N THR A 181 11.76 -17.44 24.71
CA THR A 181 10.98 -18.53 25.33
C THR A 181 10.80 -19.72 24.39
N ILE A 182 10.76 -19.48 23.06
CA ILE A 182 10.58 -20.51 22.04
C ILE A 182 11.85 -20.86 21.28
N GLY A 183 13.01 -20.33 21.75
CA GLY A 183 14.32 -20.67 21.22
C GLY A 183 14.69 -20.04 19.88
N LEU A 184 13.94 -19.07 19.38
CA LEU A 184 14.28 -18.34 18.17
C LEU A 184 15.36 -17.28 18.47
N LYS A 185 16.34 -17.17 17.61
CA LYS A 185 17.43 -16.21 17.70
C LYS A 185 17.59 -15.51 16.37
N ASP A 186 17.74 -14.22 16.43
CA ASP A 186 18.14 -13.38 15.30
C ASP A 186 19.56 -13.71 14.84
N ALA A 187 19.78 -13.62 13.52
CA ALA A 187 21.09 -13.70 12.90
C ALA A 187 21.25 -12.59 11.86
N ASN A 188 22.37 -12.57 11.14
CA ASN A 188 22.59 -11.54 10.12
C ASN A 188 21.77 -11.81 8.87
N ASP A 189 21.18 -10.78 8.33
CA ASP A 189 20.52 -10.81 7.02
C ASP A 189 21.51 -10.68 5.87
N VAL A 190 21.15 -11.34 4.75
CA VAL A 190 21.80 -11.11 3.45
C VAL A 190 20.76 -10.79 2.41
N VAL A 191 21.07 -9.84 1.52
CA VAL A 191 20.21 -9.42 0.41
C VAL A 191 20.92 -9.66 -0.90
N ASN A 192 20.24 -10.24 -1.87
CA ASN A 192 20.71 -10.45 -3.24
C ASN A 192 19.70 -9.88 -4.22
N TRP A 193 20.21 -9.47 -5.39
CA TRP A 193 19.39 -9.08 -6.53
C TRP A 193 19.24 -10.24 -7.49
N ASP A 194 18.01 -10.59 -7.84
CA ASP A 194 17.70 -11.50 -8.91
C ASP A 194 17.42 -10.71 -10.19
N ALA A 195 18.37 -10.76 -11.13
CA ALA A 195 18.28 -9.99 -12.37
C ALA A 195 17.25 -10.57 -13.36
N GLN A 196 16.90 -11.85 -13.24
CA GLN A 196 15.90 -12.48 -14.10
C GLN A 196 14.50 -11.97 -13.79
N ASP A 197 14.16 -11.93 -12.50
CA ASP A 197 12.84 -11.53 -12.04
C ASP A 197 12.79 -10.05 -11.65
N ALA A 198 13.94 -9.36 -11.63
CA ALA A 198 14.10 -7.97 -11.17
C ALA A 198 13.55 -7.74 -9.75
N ILE A 199 13.89 -8.63 -8.83
CA ILE A 199 13.47 -8.60 -7.43
C ILE A 199 14.67 -8.73 -6.48
N PHE A 200 14.50 -8.25 -5.26
CA PHE A 200 15.40 -8.57 -4.16
C PHE A 200 14.93 -9.83 -3.45
N LYS A 201 15.90 -10.63 -3.02
CA LYS A 201 15.72 -11.82 -2.19
C LYS A 201 16.61 -11.69 -0.97
N ALA A 202 16.02 -11.72 0.21
CA ALA A 202 16.75 -11.67 1.46
C ALA A 202 16.44 -12.89 2.32
N LYS A 203 17.42 -13.28 3.13
CA LYS A 203 17.28 -14.36 4.10
C LYS A 203 18.11 -14.08 5.34
N ASP A 204 17.66 -14.58 6.47
CA ASP A 204 18.44 -14.71 7.68
C ASP A 204 19.44 -15.88 7.56
N LEU A 205 20.68 -15.71 8.05
CA LEU A 205 21.72 -16.72 7.93
C LEU A 205 21.62 -17.86 8.95
N GLY A 206 20.88 -17.66 10.02
CA GLY A 206 20.70 -18.64 11.10
C GLY A 206 19.36 -19.39 11.05
N ASN A 207 18.41 -18.90 10.27
CA ASN A 207 17.03 -19.39 10.21
C ASN A 207 16.55 -19.55 8.76
N ASN A 208 15.40 -20.22 8.58
CA ASN A 208 14.74 -20.33 7.28
C ASN A 208 13.83 -19.14 6.96
N TRP A 209 14.09 -17.99 7.58
CA TRP A 209 13.32 -16.78 7.34
C TRP A 209 13.77 -16.10 6.05
N ASN A 210 12.80 -15.67 5.28
CA ASN A 210 13.07 -15.03 4.01
C ASN A 210 12.05 -13.94 3.72
N VAL A 211 12.46 -12.97 2.91
CA VAL A 211 11.61 -11.94 2.33
C VAL A 211 12.07 -11.62 0.92
N ILE A 212 11.13 -11.42 0.03
CA ILE A 212 11.35 -10.93 -1.33
C ILE A 212 10.56 -9.65 -1.56
N TRP A 213 11.08 -8.75 -2.41
CA TRP A 213 10.33 -7.59 -2.86
C TRP A 213 10.73 -7.14 -4.25
N GLY A 214 9.78 -6.57 -4.96
CA GLY A 214 9.95 -6.05 -6.31
C GLY A 214 8.70 -5.36 -6.81
N ALA A 215 8.76 -4.78 -8.01
CA ALA A 215 7.65 -4.08 -8.63
C ALA A 215 7.07 -4.82 -9.82
N ASP A 216 5.87 -4.38 -10.22
CA ASP A 216 5.20 -4.82 -11.46
C ASP A 216 5.87 -4.27 -12.74
N GLN A 217 6.87 -3.41 -12.59
CA GLN A 217 7.71 -2.91 -13.67
C GLN A 217 9.14 -3.43 -13.52
N HIS A 218 9.69 -3.99 -14.58
CA HIS A 218 11.08 -4.44 -14.60
C HIS A 218 12.05 -3.25 -14.58
N THR A 219 13.14 -3.40 -13.80
CA THR A 219 14.29 -2.48 -13.82
C THR A 219 15.58 -3.28 -13.71
N SER A 220 16.66 -2.74 -14.24
CA SER A 220 18.03 -3.24 -14.02
C SER A 220 18.86 -2.31 -13.13
N ILE A 221 18.26 -1.23 -12.64
CA ILE A 221 18.95 -0.23 -11.81
C ILE A 221 18.62 -0.54 -10.35
N TYR A 222 19.62 -0.98 -9.62
CA TYR A 222 19.50 -1.34 -8.21
C TYR A 222 20.77 -0.97 -7.42
N GLN A 223 20.64 -0.86 -6.11
CA GLN A 223 21.75 -0.63 -5.19
C GLN A 223 21.56 -1.49 -3.93
N LEU A 224 22.59 -2.23 -3.55
CA LEU A 224 22.69 -2.87 -2.25
C LEU A 224 23.28 -1.87 -1.23
N ASP A 225 22.95 -2.04 0.05
CA ASP A 225 23.32 -1.11 1.14
C ASP A 225 22.92 0.34 0.81
N ALA A 226 21.73 0.52 0.23
CA ALA A 226 21.19 1.82 -0.14
C ALA A 226 20.89 2.67 1.11
N PRO A 227 21.09 4.01 1.06
CA PRO A 227 20.69 4.90 2.15
C PRO A 227 19.19 4.84 2.41
N THR A 228 18.78 4.72 3.67
CA THR A 228 17.40 4.78 4.12
C THR A 228 17.02 6.20 4.51
N TYR A 229 15.70 6.49 4.50
CA TYR A 229 15.19 7.80 4.93
C TYR A 229 15.43 8.05 6.42
N ILE A 230 15.16 7.05 7.24
CA ILE A 230 15.43 7.08 8.68
C ILE A 230 16.35 5.91 9.07
N ASN A 231 17.15 6.12 10.11
CA ASN A 231 17.87 5.03 10.73
C ASN A 231 16.94 4.34 11.72
N THR A 232 16.68 3.05 11.47
CA THR A 232 16.00 2.18 12.41
C THR A 232 17.02 1.46 13.30
N GLN A 233 16.58 0.92 14.43
CA GLN A 233 17.47 0.17 15.32
C GLN A 233 17.83 -1.21 14.77
N GLY A 234 17.04 -1.73 13.81
CA GLY A 234 17.27 -3.01 13.19
C GLY A 234 18.64 -3.12 12.49
N THR A 235 19.24 -4.28 12.58
CA THR A 235 20.58 -4.59 12.03
C THR A 235 20.55 -5.16 10.61
N GLY A 236 19.38 -5.22 9.99
CA GLY A 236 19.17 -5.75 8.64
C GLY A 236 19.87 -4.96 7.53
N LYS A 237 19.64 -5.40 6.30
CA LYS A 237 20.28 -4.88 5.09
C LYS A 237 19.29 -4.06 4.26
N SER A 238 19.76 -2.94 3.74
CA SER A 238 18.97 -2.10 2.84
C SER A 238 19.30 -2.35 1.39
N ALA A 239 18.31 -2.17 0.51
CA ALA A 239 18.51 -2.17 -0.92
C ALA A 239 17.48 -1.26 -1.60
N SER A 240 17.81 -0.76 -2.80
CA SER A 240 16.91 0.08 -3.59
C SER A 240 16.85 -0.37 -5.04
N SER A 241 15.69 -0.16 -5.66
CA SER A 241 15.48 -0.26 -7.11
C SER A 241 14.95 1.06 -7.66
N THR A 242 15.45 1.47 -8.84
CA THR A 242 15.14 2.75 -9.48
C THR A 242 14.30 2.54 -10.72
N TYR A 243 13.21 3.27 -10.84
CA TYR A 243 12.28 3.26 -11.97
C TYR A 243 12.21 4.64 -12.62
N THR A 244 12.35 4.69 -13.94
CA THR A 244 12.14 5.92 -14.71
C THR A 244 10.68 6.02 -15.10
N ILE A 245 10.00 7.09 -14.67
CA ILE A 245 8.58 7.32 -14.92
C ILE A 245 8.42 8.59 -15.74
N THR A 246 7.96 8.44 -16.97
CA THR A 246 7.57 9.58 -17.84
C THR A 246 6.06 9.71 -17.84
N LEU A 247 5.60 10.92 -17.55
CA LEU A 247 4.20 11.29 -17.39
C LEU A 247 3.85 12.44 -18.33
N PRO A 248 3.09 12.22 -19.39
CA PRO A 248 2.50 13.30 -20.16
C PRO A 248 1.69 14.25 -19.27
N LYS A 249 1.42 15.45 -19.75
CA LYS A 249 0.56 16.43 -19.08
C LYS A 249 -0.78 15.82 -18.63
N ASN A 250 -1.16 16.06 -17.39
CA ASN A 250 -2.41 15.58 -16.78
C ASN A 250 -2.62 14.06 -16.88
N GLN A 251 -1.53 13.29 -16.87
CA GLN A 251 -1.59 11.82 -16.84
C GLN A 251 -1.07 11.28 -15.52
N GLU A 252 -1.59 10.12 -15.15
CA GLU A 252 -1.10 9.35 -14.01
C GLU A 252 -0.48 8.03 -14.45
N LYS A 253 0.39 7.51 -13.61
CA LYS A 253 0.94 6.15 -13.73
C LYS A 253 0.91 5.48 -12.36
N LYS A 254 0.60 4.21 -12.37
CA LYS A 254 0.65 3.36 -11.15
C LYS A 254 1.90 2.50 -11.20
N LEU A 255 2.52 2.34 -10.06
CA LEU A 255 3.63 1.44 -9.83
C LEU A 255 3.32 0.64 -8.57
N SER A 256 3.23 -0.69 -8.70
CA SER A 256 2.86 -1.56 -7.60
C SER A 256 4.06 -2.39 -7.16
N PHE A 257 4.27 -2.44 -5.84
CA PHE A 257 5.28 -3.27 -5.20
C PHE A 257 4.61 -4.40 -4.43
N VAL A 258 5.25 -5.54 -4.43
CA VAL A 258 4.91 -6.67 -3.57
C VAL A 258 6.07 -6.91 -2.62
N ILE A 259 5.75 -7.10 -1.36
CA ILE A 259 6.66 -7.60 -0.34
C ILE A 259 6.05 -8.90 0.17
N ALA A 260 6.77 -10.00 0.07
CA ALA A 260 6.30 -11.29 0.55
C ALA A 260 7.42 -12.02 1.29
N GLY A 261 7.06 -12.74 2.34
CA GLY A 261 8.06 -13.46 3.12
C GLY A 261 7.45 -14.49 4.05
N SER A 262 8.28 -15.37 4.54
CA SER A 262 7.88 -16.49 5.39
C SER A 262 8.98 -16.87 6.37
N LYS A 263 8.56 -17.53 7.45
CA LYS A 263 9.43 -18.25 8.39
C LYS A 263 9.70 -19.70 7.97
N GLU A 264 9.10 -20.14 6.88
CA GLU A 264 9.25 -21.48 6.34
C GLU A 264 10.13 -21.41 5.08
N SER A 265 10.80 -22.50 4.74
CA SER A 265 11.53 -22.58 3.46
C SER A 265 10.60 -22.33 2.28
N GLU A 266 11.13 -21.74 1.21
CA GLU A 266 10.46 -21.49 -0.08
C GLU A 266 9.74 -22.72 -0.64
#